data_852129174432c65b85e2853f793a1a12
#
_entry.id   852129174432c65b85e2853f793a1a12
#
_cell.length_a   1.000
_cell.length_b   1.000
_cell.length_c   1.000
_cell.angle_alpha   90.00
_cell.angle_beta   90.00
_cell.angle_gamma   90.00
#
_symmetry.space_group_name_H-M   'P 1'
#
loop_
_entity.id
_entity.type
_entity.pdbx_description
1 polymer ?
#
loop_
_entity_poly.entity_id
_entity_poly.type
_entity_poly.pdbx_seq_one_letter_code
_entity_poly.pdbx_strand_id
1 'polypeptide(L)'
;MSDILPTSYMGAVMAEIKPSDTVAIFGCGPVGLFAITCAQHLGAGRVFAVDNVESRLEMARAHGAEIINFDKEDPPEILRELTRGSGPDRVIDAVGVDAATATKGPAADREAQKEFKTELKEIAQQGISSDKAFQPGGAPSQALKWAIESVAKAGTVSVIGVYSAPLHSFPIDKLMEKNLTFKGGNCNHRRYLPEMIELVRSGVIRPEQFLTQKEPMQSAIDAYRSFAEHERGWIKVKLEPASSLSRAA
;
A
#
# COMPACT_ATOMS: atom_id res chain seq x y z
N MET A 1 -10.67 9.21 -9.08
CA MET A 1 -9.96 10.40 -8.55
C MET A 1 -10.45 10.85 -7.18
N SER A 2 -11.46 10.24 -6.58
CA SER A 2 -12.08 10.84 -5.38
C SER A 2 -11.12 10.90 -4.19
N ASP A 3 -10.51 9.79 -3.80
CA ASP A 3 -9.67 9.69 -2.60
C ASP A 3 -8.31 9.06 -2.90
N ILE A 4 -8.29 7.84 -3.40
CA ILE A 4 -7.07 7.03 -3.49
C ILE A 4 -5.97 7.62 -4.37
N LEU A 5 -6.27 8.28 -5.49
CA LEU A 5 -5.22 8.88 -6.32
C LEU A 5 -4.53 10.06 -5.61
N PRO A 6 -5.25 11.05 -5.04
CA PRO A 6 -4.60 12.10 -4.24
C PRO A 6 -3.84 11.56 -3.03
N THR A 7 -4.35 10.52 -2.36
CA THR A 7 -3.67 9.86 -1.23
C THR A 7 -2.36 9.22 -1.67
N SER A 8 -2.37 8.48 -2.78
CA SER A 8 -1.17 7.87 -3.35
C SER A 8 -0.14 8.90 -3.79
N TYR A 9 -0.60 9.99 -4.39
CA TYR A 9 0.28 11.10 -4.79
C TYR A 9 0.90 11.80 -3.59
N MET A 10 0.10 12.09 -2.55
CA MET A 10 0.61 12.60 -1.28
C MET A 10 1.70 11.69 -0.71
N GLY A 11 1.46 10.36 -0.71
CA GLY A 11 2.44 9.38 -0.25
C GLY A 11 3.77 9.47 -1.02
N ALA A 12 3.70 9.59 -2.33
CA ALA A 12 4.88 9.74 -3.17
C ALA A 12 5.61 11.09 -2.94
N VAL A 13 4.86 12.19 -2.74
CA VAL A 13 5.42 13.50 -2.38
C VAL A 13 6.07 13.46 -1.00
N MET A 14 5.43 12.85 -0.01
CA MET A 14 6.00 12.71 1.35
C MET A 14 7.27 11.85 1.35
N ALA A 15 7.37 10.87 0.46
CA ALA A 15 8.58 10.07 0.29
C ALA A 15 9.78 10.88 -0.23
N GLU A 16 9.57 12.12 -0.70
CA GLU A 16 10.62 13.01 -1.24
C GLU A 16 11.42 12.35 -2.36
N ILE A 17 10.71 11.70 -3.28
CA ILE A 17 11.31 10.98 -4.41
C ILE A 17 12.12 11.96 -5.26
N LYS A 18 13.35 11.57 -5.58
CA LYS A 18 14.25 12.29 -6.47
C LYS A 18 14.47 11.50 -7.76
N PRO A 19 14.88 12.16 -8.85
CA PRO A 19 15.22 11.45 -10.08
C PRO A 19 16.21 10.31 -9.83
N SER A 20 15.87 9.13 -10.37
CA SER A 20 16.65 7.89 -10.26
C SER A 20 16.61 7.18 -8.90
N ASP A 21 15.88 7.69 -7.89
CA ASP A 21 15.72 6.98 -6.62
C ASP A 21 15.09 5.58 -6.84
N THR A 22 15.48 4.65 -6.02
CA THR A 22 14.81 3.35 -5.86
C THR A 22 13.70 3.48 -4.82
N VAL A 23 12.48 3.05 -5.18
CA VAL A 23 11.29 3.18 -4.34
C VAL A 23 10.69 1.82 -4.08
N ALA A 24 10.48 1.45 -2.81
CA ALA A 24 9.69 0.29 -2.46
C ALA A 24 8.30 0.69 -1.96
N ILE A 25 7.26 -0.01 -2.43
CA ILE A 25 5.87 0.21 -2.07
C ILE A 25 5.33 -1.07 -1.46
N PHE A 26 4.95 -1.00 -0.19
CA PHE A 26 4.30 -2.09 0.51
C PHE A 26 2.78 -1.98 0.33
N GLY A 27 2.18 -3.07 -0.18
CA GLY A 27 0.78 -3.16 -0.55
C GLY A 27 0.52 -2.77 -2.01
N CYS A 28 -0.07 -3.69 -2.77
CA CYS A 28 -0.50 -3.49 -4.15
C CYS A 28 -2.04 -3.42 -4.27
N GLY A 29 -2.70 -2.93 -3.23
CA GLY A 29 -4.11 -2.52 -3.29
C GLY A 29 -4.28 -1.28 -4.19
N PRO A 30 -5.50 -0.74 -4.34
CA PRO A 30 -5.74 0.42 -5.19
C PRO A 30 -4.83 1.62 -4.89
N VAL A 31 -4.53 1.86 -3.61
CA VAL A 31 -3.65 2.96 -3.18
C VAL A 31 -2.20 2.69 -3.61
N GLY A 32 -1.68 1.48 -3.35
CA GLY A 32 -0.31 1.13 -3.72
C GLY A 32 -0.08 1.11 -5.23
N LEU A 33 -1.05 0.62 -6.00
CA LEU A 33 -0.99 0.63 -7.46
C LEU A 33 -0.91 2.06 -8.04
N PHE A 34 -1.69 2.99 -7.50
CA PHE A 34 -1.54 4.41 -7.87
C PHE A 34 -0.22 5.00 -7.37
N ALA A 35 0.28 4.57 -6.20
CA ALA A 35 1.57 5.03 -5.70
C ALA A 35 2.73 4.63 -6.63
N ILE A 36 2.66 3.47 -7.30
CA ILE A 36 3.62 3.06 -8.34
C ILE A 36 3.67 4.12 -9.46
N THR A 37 2.51 4.45 -10.04
CA THR A 37 2.41 5.45 -11.10
C THR A 37 2.87 6.83 -10.64
N CYS A 38 2.49 7.23 -9.42
CA CYS A 38 2.90 8.51 -8.85
C CYS A 38 4.42 8.57 -8.59
N ALA A 39 5.03 7.49 -8.10
CA ALA A 39 6.47 7.40 -7.90
C ALA A 39 7.24 7.55 -9.22
N GLN A 40 6.80 6.84 -10.26
CA GLN A 40 7.38 6.96 -11.61
C GLN A 40 7.23 8.36 -12.16
N HIS A 41 6.06 8.99 -12.00
CA HIS A 41 5.83 10.37 -12.43
C HIS A 41 6.77 11.37 -11.72
N LEU A 42 7.08 11.14 -10.45
CA LEU A 42 8.02 11.97 -9.68
C LEU A 42 9.50 11.65 -9.96
N GLY A 43 9.78 10.69 -10.83
CA GLY A 43 11.12 10.42 -11.32
C GLY A 43 11.82 9.21 -10.70
N ALA A 44 11.11 8.32 -10.01
CA ALA A 44 11.68 7.07 -9.53
C ALA A 44 12.37 6.30 -10.67
N GLY A 45 13.60 5.86 -10.46
CA GLY A 45 14.35 5.07 -11.43
C GLY A 45 13.94 3.61 -11.45
N ARG A 46 13.63 3.05 -10.27
CA ARG A 46 13.10 1.70 -10.09
C ARG A 46 12.01 1.72 -9.02
N VAL A 47 10.96 0.95 -9.24
CA VAL A 47 9.87 0.79 -8.25
C VAL A 47 9.69 -0.69 -7.94
N PHE A 48 9.81 -1.04 -6.67
CA PHE A 48 9.52 -2.37 -6.14
C PHE A 48 8.14 -2.38 -5.50
N ALA A 49 7.36 -3.42 -5.75
CA ALA A 49 6.00 -3.56 -5.25
C ALA A 49 5.86 -4.87 -4.45
N VAL A 50 5.53 -4.76 -3.18
CA VAL A 50 5.48 -5.88 -2.23
C VAL A 50 4.03 -6.20 -1.88
N ASP A 51 3.59 -7.44 -2.13
CA ASP A 51 2.25 -7.96 -1.79
C ASP A 51 2.31 -9.50 -1.80
N ASN A 52 1.20 -10.19 -1.47
CA ASN A 52 1.08 -11.64 -1.67
C ASN A 52 -0.10 -12.03 -2.57
N VAL A 53 -0.95 -11.09 -2.95
CA VAL A 53 -2.09 -11.32 -3.83
C VAL A 53 -1.62 -11.29 -5.29
N GLU A 54 -1.59 -12.45 -5.95
CA GLU A 54 -1.01 -12.62 -7.28
C GLU A 54 -1.61 -11.67 -8.33
N SER A 55 -2.94 -11.48 -8.34
CA SER A 55 -3.59 -10.57 -9.29
C SER A 55 -3.21 -9.09 -9.09
N ARG A 56 -2.90 -8.68 -7.86
CA ARG A 56 -2.40 -7.34 -7.55
C ARG A 56 -0.95 -7.18 -7.99
N LEU A 57 -0.14 -8.20 -7.76
CA LEU A 57 1.26 -8.23 -8.23
C LEU A 57 1.34 -8.23 -9.76
N GLU A 58 0.49 -9.00 -10.45
CA GLU A 58 0.38 -8.98 -11.91
C GLU A 58 0.08 -7.56 -12.43
N MET A 59 -0.85 -6.86 -11.80
CA MET A 59 -1.18 -5.48 -12.15
C MET A 59 -0.02 -4.51 -11.85
N ALA A 60 0.65 -4.65 -10.70
CA ALA A 60 1.82 -3.85 -10.37
C ALA A 60 2.94 -4.02 -11.42
N ARG A 61 3.19 -5.26 -11.84
CA ARG A 61 4.15 -5.57 -12.91
C ARG A 61 3.74 -4.95 -14.25
N ALA A 62 2.46 -5.01 -14.61
CA ALA A 62 1.95 -4.41 -15.84
C ALA A 62 2.12 -2.88 -15.85
N HIS A 63 2.19 -2.25 -14.67
CA HIS A 63 2.48 -0.82 -14.50
C HIS A 63 3.98 -0.53 -14.26
N GLY A 64 4.87 -1.48 -14.57
CA GLY A 64 6.31 -1.27 -14.59
C GLY A 64 7.02 -1.41 -13.24
N ALA A 65 6.38 -1.97 -12.22
CA ALA A 65 7.04 -2.29 -10.97
C ALA A 65 7.72 -3.68 -11.01
N GLU A 66 8.84 -3.81 -10.32
CA GLU A 66 9.43 -5.09 -9.98
C GLU A 66 8.69 -5.66 -8.76
N ILE A 67 8.16 -6.87 -8.88
CA ILE A 67 7.29 -7.42 -7.85
C ILE A 67 8.03 -8.32 -6.89
N ILE A 68 7.63 -8.27 -5.61
CA ILE A 68 8.11 -9.14 -4.54
C ILE A 68 6.90 -9.76 -3.87
N ASN A 69 6.81 -11.09 -3.91
CA ASN A 69 5.76 -11.84 -3.24
C ASN A 69 6.26 -12.33 -1.89
N PHE A 70 5.74 -11.76 -0.80
CA PHE A 70 6.22 -12.09 0.55
C PHE A 70 5.82 -13.50 1.05
N ASP A 71 4.97 -14.22 0.33
CA ASP A 71 4.76 -15.66 0.55
C ASP A 71 5.86 -16.54 -0.10
N LYS A 72 6.77 -15.93 -0.88
CA LYS A 72 7.86 -16.62 -1.59
C LYS A 72 9.24 -16.12 -1.18
N GLU A 73 9.36 -14.87 -0.77
CA GLU A 73 10.60 -14.14 -0.55
C GLU A 73 10.51 -13.35 0.76
N ASP A 74 11.65 -13.04 1.37
CA ASP A 74 11.73 -12.09 2.49
C ASP A 74 11.90 -10.67 1.95
N PRO A 75 10.93 -9.76 2.12
CA PRO A 75 10.98 -8.44 1.50
C PRO A 75 12.19 -7.61 1.90
N PRO A 76 12.61 -7.49 3.18
CA PRO A 76 13.84 -6.80 3.56
C PRO A 76 15.10 -7.38 2.94
N GLU A 77 15.20 -8.69 2.83
CA GLU A 77 16.37 -9.37 2.26
C GLU A 77 16.47 -9.12 0.76
N ILE A 78 15.38 -9.38 0.03
CA ILE A 78 15.32 -9.19 -1.43
C ILE A 78 15.52 -7.73 -1.82
N LEU A 79 14.90 -6.79 -1.10
CA LEU A 79 15.08 -5.35 -1.38
C LEU A 79 16.55 -4.94 -1.21
N ARG A 80 17.25 -5.45 -0.20
CA ARG A 80 18.69 -5.21 -0.05
C ARG A 80 19.49 -5.80 -1.21
N GLU A 81 19.18 -7.02 -1.61
CA GLU A 81 19.86 -7.69 -2.73
C GLU A 81 19.68 -6.88 -4.03
N LEU A 82 18.44 -6.54 -4.37
CA LEU A 82 18.11 -5.79 -5.58
C LEU A 82 18.69 -4.37 -5.62
N THR A 83 19.07 -3.82 -4.47
CA THR A 83 19.69 -2.50 -4.29
C THR A 83 21.18 -2.58 -3.90
N ARG A 84 21.84 -3.70 -4.18
CA ARG A 84 23.29 -3.91 -3.93
C ARG A 84 23.67 -3.72 -2.45
N GLY A 85 22.82 -4.12 -1.54
CA GLY A 85 23.03 -4.11 -0.09
C GLY A 85 22.58 -2.83 0.63
N SER A 86 22.25 -1.75 -0.09
CA SER A 86 21.88 -0.46 0.54
C SER A 86 20.45 -0.40 1.05
N GLY A 87 19.54 -1.10 0.42
CA GLY A 87 18.10 -0.90 0.55
C GLY A 87 17.56 0.19 -0.39
N PRO A 88 16.24 0.29 -0.59
CA PRO A 88 15.62 1.33 -1.41
C PRO A 88 15.77 2.72 -0.76
N ASP A 89 15.97 3.75 -1.58
CA ASP A 89 16.12 5.15 -1.11
C ASP A 89 14.84 5.65 -0.45
N ARG A 90 13.69 5.23 -0.94
CA ARG A 90 12.36 5.64 -0.48
C ARG A 90 11.47 4.43 -0.27
N VAL A 91 10.64 4.50 0.76
CA VAL A 91 9.66 3.46 1.03
C VAL A 91 8.30 4.10 1.28
N ILE A 92 7.25 3.50 0.70
CA ILE A 92 5.85 3.90 0.91
C ILE A 92 5.11 2.72 1.52
N ASP A 93 4.56 2.91 2.72
CA ASP A 93 3.61 1.97 3.31
C ASP A 93 2.18 2.37 2.91
N ALA A 94 1.56 1.57 2.06
CA ALA A 94 0.19 1.71 1.58
C ALA A 94 -0.73 0.60 2.14
N VAL A 95 -0.34 -0.06 3.23
CA VAL A 95 -1.06 -1.16 3.87
C VAL A 95 -1.69 -0.71 5.20
N GLY A 96 -0.86 -0.28 6.14
CA GLY A 96 -1.31 0.01 7.49
C GLY A 96 -1.67 -1.26 8.28
N VAL A 97 -2.72 -1.16 9.10
CA VAL A 97 -3.18 -2.26 9.97
C VAL A 97 -3.77 -3.47 9.23
N ASP A 98 -4.04 -3.34 7.93
CA ASP A 98 -4.59 -4.42 7.10
C ASP A 98 -3.51 -5.40 6.58
N ALA A 99 -2.28 -5.29 7.07
CA ALA A 99 -1.19 -6.16 6.67
C ALA A 99 -1.52 -7.64 6.93
N ALA A 100 -1.29 -8.48 5.93
CA ALA A 100 -1.42 -9.92 6.03
C ALA A 100 -0.13 -10.54 6.56
N THR A 101 -0.26 -11.65 7.33
CA THR A 101 0.89 -12.47 7.73
C THR A 101 1.35 -13.30 6.54
N ALA A 102 2.67 -13.39 6.33
CA ALA A 102 3.23 -14.39 5.44
C ALA A 102 2.84 -15.80 5.91
N THR A 103 2.23 -16.59 5.04
CA THR A 103 1.78 -17.95 5.36
C THR A 103 2.79 -19.01 4.94
N LYS A 104 3.71 -18.66 4.06
CA LYS A 104 4.72 -19.55 3.45
C LYS A 104 6.00 -18.74 3.21
N GLY A 105 7.07 -19.48 2.87
CA GLY A 105 8.34 -18.88 2.50
C GLY A 105 9.15 -18.33 3.66
N PRO A 106 10.27 -17.65 3.36
CA PRO A 106 11.22 -17.15 4.37
C PRO A 106 10.63 -16.13 5.33
N ALA A 107 9.68 -15.30 4.86
CA ALA A 107 9.02 -14.29 5.68
C ALA A 107 8.02 -14.86 6.71
N ALA A 108 7.69 -16.16 6.65
CA ALA A 108 6.78 -16.84 7.57
C ALA A 108 7.48 -17.31 8.85
N ASP A 109 8.18 -16.43 9.55
CA ASP A 109 8.87 -16.77 10.80
C ASP A 109 7.88 -16.99 11.94
N ARG A 110 8.15 -18.06 12.74
CA ARG A 110 7.34 -18.42 13.90
C ARG A 110 7.41 -17.37 15.04
N GLU A 111 8.48 -16.64 15.14
CA GLU A 111 8.67 -15.60 16.16
C GLU A 111 7.85 -14.35 15.80
N ALA A 112 7.91 -13.91 14.55
CA ALA A 112 7.04 -12.88 14.00
C ALA A 112 5.55 -13.22 14.15
N GLN A 113 5.16 -14.49 13.94
CA GLN A 113 3.78 -14.94 14.16
C GLN A 113 3.33 -14.91 15.62
N LYS A 114 4.24 -15.05 16.59
CA LYS A 114 3.91 -14.95 18.02
C LYS A 114 3.76 -13.50 18.48
N GLU A 115 4.69 -12.63 18.11
CA GLU A 115 4.58 -11.18 18.34
C GLU A 115 3.26 -10.64 17.83
N PHE A 116 2.92 -11.03 16.66
CA PHE A 116 1.74 -10.77 15.90
C PHE A 116 0.43 -11.13 16.61
N LYS A 117 0.34 -12.36 17.13
CA LYS A 117 -0.83 -12.79 17.92
C LYS A 117 -0.97 -11.97 19.20
N THR A 118 0.14 -11.46 19.73
CA THR A 118 0.16 -10.60 20.91
C THR A 118 -0.32 -9.19 20.55
N GLU A 119 0.14 -8.61 19.46
CA GLU A 119 -0.34 -7.32 18.94
C GLU A 119 -1.84 -7.33 18.67
N LEU A 120 -2.35 -8.39 18.03
CA LEU A 120 -3.80 -8.54 17.79
C LEU A 120 -4.62 -8.57 19.07
N LYS A 121 -4.13 -9.26 20.11
CA LYS A 121 -4.81 -9.31 21.41
C LYS A 121 -4.81 -7.96 22.11
N GLU A 122 -3.71 -7.22 22.04
CA GLU A 122 -3.57 -5.89 22.63
C GLU A 122 -4.48 -4.87 21.93
N ILE A 123 -4.53 -4.90 20.61
CA ILE A 123 -5.45 -4.06 19.81
C ILE A 123 -6.91 -4.39 20.14
N ALA A 124 -7.26 -5.67 20.24
CA ALA A 124 -8.62 -6.11 20.61
C ALA A 124 -9.01 -5.72 22.04
N GLN A 125 -8.08 -5.71 22.99
CA GLN A 125 -8.32 -5.33 24.39
C GLN A 125 -8.50 -3.81 24.58
N GLN A 126 -7.99 -2.97 23.68
CA GLN A 126 -8.12 -1.51 23.77
C GLN A 126 -9.47 -0.97 23.28
N GLY A 127 -10.44 -1.85 23.03
CA GLY A 127 -11.80 -1.43 22.75
C GLY A 127 -11.98 -0.75 21.38
N ILE A 128 -11.20 -1.14 20.40
CA ILE A 128 -11.56 -0.89 19.00
C ILE A 128 -12.81 -1.68 18.73
N SER A 129 -13.86 -1.05 19.12
CA SER A 129 -15.29 -1.23 19.03
C SER A 129 -15.83 -2.66 18.89
N SER A 130 -16.90 -2.86 19.68
CA SER A 130 -17.98 -3.84 19.47
C SER A 130 -18.58 -3.82 18.03
N ASP A 131 -18.11 -2.94 17.15
CA ASP A 131 -18.53 -2.86 15.77
C ASP A 131 -17.67 -3.84 14.96
N LYS A 132 -18.28 -4.95 14.55
CA LYS A 132 -17.65 -6.01 13.74
C LYS A 132 -17.21 -5.55 12.34
N ALA A 133 -17.33 -4.26 12.04
CA ALA A 133 -17.07 -3.68 10.72
C ALA A 133 -15.58 -3.45 10.42
N PHE A 134 -14.71 -3.41 11.45
CA PHE A 134 -13.27 -3.25 11.26
C PHE A 134 -12.52 -4.32 12.05
N GLN A 135 -11.91 -5.25 11.35
CA GLN A 135 -10.92 -6.18 11.91
C GLN A 135 -9.56 -5.84 11.31
N PRO A 136 -8.53 -5.59 12.14
CA PRO A 136 -7.18 -5.45 11.62
C PRO A 136 -6.75 -6.74 10.92
N GLY A 137 -5.94 -6.61 9.90
CA GLY A 137 -5.31 -7.73 9.22
C GLY A 137 -4.51 -8.60 10.19
N GLY A 138 -4.13 -9.78 9.71
CA GLY A 138 -3.39 -10.74 10.51
C GLY A 138 -2.01 -10.25 11.01
N ALA A 139 -1.40 -9.07 10.58
CA ALA A 139 -0.06 -8.53 10.89
C ALA A 139 -0.02 -6.99 10.96
N PRO A 140 -0.72 -6.35 11.93
CA PRO A 140 -0.95 -4.91 11.91
C PRO A 140 0.31 -4.03 11.79
N SER A 141 1.46 -4.47 12.28
CA SER A 141 2.72 -3.70 12.22
C SER A 141 3.70 -4.19 11.14
N GLN A 142 3.40 -5.29 10.45
CA GLN A 142 4.36 -5.97 9.59
C GLN A 142 4.88 -5.10 8.44
N ALA A 143 3.98 -4.43 7.73
CA ALA A 143 4.36 -3.55 6.61
C ALA A 143 5.29 -2.43 7.07
N LEU A 144 5.00 -1.80 8.19
CA LEU A 144 5.82 -0.73 8.76
C LEU A 144 7.19 -1.24 9.25
N LYS A 145 7.24 -2.41 9.89
CA LYS A 145 8.50 -3.04 10.31
C LYS A 145 9.38 -3.31 9.09
N TRP A 146 8.84 -3.96 8.05
CA TRP A 146 9.56 -4.20 6.81
C TRP A 146 9.99 -2.92 6.10
N ALA A 147 9.14 -1.89 6.09
CA ALA A 147 9.46 -0.59 5.52
C ALA A 147 10.70 0.03 6.17
N ILE A 148 10.74 0.07 7.52
CA ILE A 148 11.85 0.63 8.28
C ILE A 148 13.10 -0.25 8.16
N GLU A 149 12.94 -1.56 8.12
CA GLU A 149 14.06 -2.50 7.97
C GLU A 149 14.68 -2.45 6.58
N SER A 150 13.86 -2.31 5.54
CA SER A 150 14.32 -2.32 4.14
C SER A 150 15.00 -1.04 3.71
N VAL A 151 14.49 0.13 4.14
CA VAL A 151 14.92 1.45 3.65
C VAL A 151 16.42 1.67 3.85
N ALA A 152 17.08 2.32 2.91
CA ALA A 152 18.48 2.69 2.98
C ALA A 152 18.77 3.67 4.15
N LYS A 153 20.02 3.74 4.60
CA LYS A 153 20.46 4.78 5.54
C LYS A 153 20.21 6.18 4.96
N ALA A 154 19.74 7.10 5.79
CA ALA A 154 19.30 8.45 5.41
C ALA A 154 18.13 8.46 4.39
N GLY A 155 17.43 7.33 4.24
CA GLY A 155 16.26 7.22 3.39
C GLY A 155 14.99 7.80 4.03
N THR A 156 13.90 7.79 3.27
CA THR A 156 12.60 8.31 3.71
C THR A 156 11.55 7.21 3.72
N VAL A 157 10.82 7.10 4.82
CA VAL A 157 9.63 6.25 4.95
C VAL A 157 8.39 7.15 4.95
N SER A 158 7.49 6.91 4.01
CA SER A 158 6.20 7.57 3.88
C SER A 158 5.08 6.61 4.21
N VAL A 159 4.23 6.96 5.17
CA VAL A 159 3.12 6.11 5.64
C VAL A 159 1.79 6.75 5.27
N ILE A 160 1.07 6.10 4.38
CA ILE A 160 -0.30 6.43 3.98
C ILE A 160 -1.28 5.30 4.32
N GLY A 161 -0.75 4.16 4.74
CA GLY A 161 -1.53 3.09 5.38
C GLY A 161 -2.16 3.59 6.68
N VAL A 162 -3.36 3.13 6.99
CA VAL A 162 -4.10 3.57 8.19
C VAL A 162 -3.66 2.75 9.40
N TYR A 163 -3.26 3.44 10.45
CA TYR A 163 -2.98 2.88 11.78
C TYR A 163 -3.96 3.47 12.78
N SER A 164 -5.07 2.77 13.02
CA SER A 164 -6.17 3.23 13.90
C SER A 164 -5.94 2.94 15.38
N ALA A 165 -4.89 2.18 15.70
CA ALA A 165 -4.53 1.82 17.06
C ALA A 165 -3.07 2.17 17.35
N PRO A 166 -2.70 2.43 18.62
CA PRO A 166 -1.31 2.61 18.98
C PRO A 166 -0.50 1.34 18.71
N LEU A 167 0.60 1.47 18.00
CA LEU A 167 1.58 0.42 17.83
C LEU A 167 2.50 0.42 19.06
N HIS A 168 2.51 -0.66 19.83
CA HIS A 168 3.37 -0.79 21.01
C HIS A 168 4.84 -1.03 20.66
N SER A 169 5.12 -1.57 19.47
CA SER A 169 6.47 -1.93 19.00
C SER A 169 6.89 -1.08 17.79
N PHE A 170 6.97 0.25 17.96
CA PHE A 170 7.54 1.09 16.91
C PHE A 170 9.09 1.05 16.99
N PRO A 171 9.81 0.64 15.92
CA PRO A 171 11.26 0.45 15.95
C PRO A 171 12.01 1.78 15.84
N ILE A 172 11.90 2.62 16.89
CA ILE A 172 12.53 3.93 16.96
C ILE A 172 14.05 3.86 16.96
N ASP A 173 14.62 2.80 17.52
CA ASP A 173 16.04 2.48 17.51
C ASP A 173 16.58 2.37 16.07
N LYS A 174 15.91 1.61 15.23
CA LYS A 174 16.24 1.45 13.81
C LYS A 174 16.14 2.77 13.03
N LEU A 175 15.13 3.56 13.34
CA LEU A 175 14.92 4.88 12.73
C LEU A 175 16.09 5.81 13.05
N MET A 176 16.56 5.80 14.30
CA MET A 176 17.73 6.59 14.73
C MET A 176 19.04 6.04 14.16
N GLU A 177 19.26 4.72 14.22
CA GLU A 177 20.48 4.06 13.72
C GLU A 177 20.70 4.34 12.22
N LYS A 178 19.63 4.36 11.46
CA LYS A 178 19.68 4.61 10.01
C LYS A 178 19.54 6.09 9.63
N ASN A 179 19.33 7.00 10.59
CA ASN A 179 19.07 8.42 10.33
C ASN A 179 17.92 8.64 9.33
N LEU A 180 16.77 8.00 9.58
CA LEU A 180 15.65 8.02 8.65
C LEU A 180 14.80 9.29 8.76
N THR A 181 14.25 9.71 7.64
CA THR A 181 13.10 10.62 7.61
C THR A 181 11.82 9.80 7.64
N PHE A 182 10.92 10.10 8.57
CA PHE A 182 9.63 9.44 8.70
C PHE A 182 8.50 10.46 8.54
N LYS A 183 7.57 10.20 7.61
CA LYS A 183 6.41 11.04 7.36
C LYS A 183 5.16 10.18 7.22
N GLY A 184 4.06 10.67 7.74
CA GLY A 184 2.78 9.99 7.61
C GLY A 184 1.62 10.92 7.88
N GLY A 185 0.45 10.52 7.43
CA GLY A 185 -0.77 11.27 7.71
C GLY A 185 -1.89 11.04 6.71
N ASN A 186 -3.04 11.64 7.00
CA ASN A 186 -4.21 11.62 6.14
C ASN A 186 -4.09 12.65 5.02
N CYS A 187 -4.64 12.31 3.85
CA CYS A 187 -4.52 13.15 2.67
C CYS A 187 -5.26 14.49 2.80
N ASN A 188 -4.54 15.58 2.59
CA ASN A 188 -5.15 16.88 2.35
C ASN A 188 -5.58 16.99 0.87
N HIS A 189 -6.74 16.43 0.53
CA HIS A 189 -7.27 16.38 -0.83
C HIS A 189 -7.33 17.75 -1.50
N ARG A 190 -7.71 18.83 -0.77
CA ARG A 190 -7.80 20.19 -1.32
C ARG A 190 -6.47 20.69 -1.88
N ARG A 191 -5.35 20.22 -1.29
CA ARG A 191 -4.01 20.57 -1.76
C ARG A 191 -3.63 19.88 -3.06
N TYR A 192 -3.97 18.60 -3.20
CA TYR A 192 -3.47 17.77 -4.30
C TYR A 192 -4.45 17.63 -5.47
N LEU A 193 -5.77 17.76 -5.24
CA LEU A 193 -6.78 17.57 -6.29
C LEU A 193 -6.58 18.46 -7.53
N PRO A 194 -6.23 19.76 -7.43
CA PRO A 194 -6.02 20.58 -8.62
C PRO A 194 -4.95 20.03 -9.55
N GLU A 195 -3.82 19.60 -9.00
CA GLU A 195 -2.72 18.99 -9.76
C GLU A 195 -3.14 17.63 -10.35
N MET A 196 -3.82 16.79 -9.56
CA MET A 196 -4.33 15.50 -10.03
C MET A 196 -5.31 15.63 -11.19
N ILE A 197 -6.16 16.65 -11.17
CA ILE A 197 -7.08 16.95 -12.29
C ILE A 197 -6.29 17.23 -13.57
N GLU A 198 -5.26 18.04 -13.49
CA GLU A 198 -4.43 18.38 -14.66
C GLU A 198 -3.62 17.17 -15.17
N LEU A 199 -3.05 16.35 -14.28
CA LEU A 199 -2.34 15.13 -14.67
C LEU A 199 -3.27 14.11 -15.35
N VAL A 200 -4.52 14.02 -14.93
CA VAL A 200 -5.51 13.14 -15.57
C VAL A 200 -6.00 13.74 -16.88
N ARG A 201 -6.31 15.03 -16.94
CA ARG A 201 -6.74 15.71 -18.18
C ARG A 201 -5.69 15.66 -19.28
N SER A 202 -4.43 15.78 -18.93
CA SER A 202 -3.29 15.68 -19.86
C SER A 202 -2.95 14.24 -20.26
N GLY A 203 -3.58 13.23 -19.62
CA GLY A 203 -3.33 11.82 -19.90
C GLY A 203 -2.02 11.28 -19.33
N VAL A 204 -1.33 12.06 -18.47
CA VAL A 204 -0.11 11.62 -17.77
C VAL A 204 -0.44 10.51 -16.78
N ILE A 205 -1.53 10.64 -16.04
CA ILE A 205 -2.05 9.58 -15.18
C ILE A 205 -3.41 9.15 -15.72
N ARG A 206 -3.60 7.84 -15.88
CA ARG A 206 -4.82 7.23 -16.44
C ARG A 206 -5.50 6.36 -15.39
N PRO A 207 -6.37 6.92 -14.53
CA PRO A 207 -7.00 6.19 -13.43
C PRO A 207 -7.87 5.02 -13.88
N GLU A 208 -8.42 5.08 -15.08
CA GLU A 208 -9.25 4.03 -15.66
C GLU A 208 -8.53 2.69 -15.84
N GLN A 209 -7.20 2.70 -15.95
CA GLN A 209 -6.39 1.48 -16.08
C GLN A 209 -6.43 0.60 -14.83
N PHE A 210 -6.77 1.17 -13.69
CA PHE A 210 -6.90 0.44 -12.42
C PHE A 210 -8.34 -0.01 -12.13
N LEU A 211 -9.30 0.42 -12.95
CA LEU A 211 -10.71 0.04 -12.79
C LEU A 211 -10.92 -1.38 -13.31
N THR A 212 -11.12 -2.33 -12.41
CA THR A 212 -11.26 -3.74 -12.75
C THR A 212 -12.71 -4.21 -12.82
N GLN A 213 -13.62 -3.56 -12.09
CA GLN A 213 -15.03 -3.93 -12.03
C GLN A 213 -15.94 -2.72 -12.17
N LYS A 214 -17.07 -2.93 -12.87
CA LYS A 214 -18.19 -1.97 -12.97
C LYS A 214 -19.46 -2.70 -12.59
N GLU A 215 -20.02 -2.34 -11.44
CA GLU A 215 -21.16 -3.02 -10.86
C GLU A 215 -22.33 -2.07 -10.67
N PRO A 216 -23.57 -2.56 -10.80
CA PRO A 216 -24.73 -1.76 -10.45
C PRO A 216 -24.75 -1.47 -8.95
N MET A 217 -25.31 -0.33 -8.54
CA MET A 217 -25.41 0.06 -7.13
C MET A 217 -26.12 -0.99 -6.27
N GLN A 218 -27.05 -1.75 -6.85
CA GLN A 218 -27.80 -2.82 -6.15
C GLN A 218 -26.91 -3.96 -5.68
N SER A 219 -25.80 -4.24 -6.38
CA SER A 219 -24.84 -5.28 -5.98
C SER A 219 -23.73 -4.78 -5.05
N ALA A 220 -23.90 -3.59 -4.46
CA ALA A 220 -22.85 -2.98 -3.62
C ALA A 220 -22.37 -3.90 -2.50
N ILE A 221 -23.28 -4.61 -1.81
CA ILE A 221 -22.92 -5.50 -0.70
C ILE A 221 -22.03 -6.66 -1.18
N ASP A 222 -22.40 -7.29 -2.30
CA ASP A 222 -21.63 -8.39 -2.87
C ASP A 222 -20.29 -7.88 -3.41
N ALA A 223 -20.28 -6.71 -4.05
CA ALA A 223 -19.05 -6.06 -4.53
C ALA A 223 -18.07 -5.74 -3.37
N TYR A 224 -18.59 -5.28 -2.22
CA TYR A 224 -17.77 -5.09 -1.02
C TYR A 224 -17.20 -6.40 -0.49
N ARG A 225 -17.99 -7.48 -0.51
CA ARG A 225 -17.53 -8.81 -0.07
C ARG A 225 -16.41 -9.32 -0.96
N SER A 226 -16.62 -9.37 -2.27
CA SER A 226 -15.61 -9.83 -3.24
C SER A 226 -14.31 -9.00 -3.16
N PHE A 227 -14.42 -7.68 -2.93
CA PHE A 227 -13.26 -6.82 -2.72
C PHE A 227 -12.54 -7.15 -1.41
N ALA A 228 -13.27 -7.34 -0.30
CA ALA A 228 -12.70 -7.64 1.01
C ALA A 228 -12.06 -9.04 1.07
N GLU A 229 -12.60 -10.01 0.34
CA GLU A 229 -12.07 -11.37 0.23
C GLU A 229 -10.90 -11.47 -0.77
N HIS A 230 -10.48 -10.35 -1.36
CA HIS A 230 -9.40 -10.25 -2.35
C HIS A 230 -9.61 -11.18 -3.56
N GLU A 231 -10.87 -11.38 -3.97
CA GLU A 231 -11.18 -12.20 -5.13
C GLU A 231 -10.37 -11.75 -6.35
N ARG A 232 -9.97 -12.74 -7.17
CA ARG A 232 -9.12 -12.45 -8.34
C ARG A 232 -9.80 -11.45 -9.28
N GLY A 233 -9.10 -10.35 -9.59
CA GLY A 233 -9.60 -9.28 -10.46
C GLY A 233 -10.45 -8.22 -9.75
N TRP A 234 -10.71 -8.34 -8.45
CA TRP A 234 -11.43 -7.35 -7.66
C TRP A 234 -10.47 -6.36 -6.99
N ILE A 235 -9.88 -5.48 -7.80
CA ILE A 235 -8.89 -4.51 -7.31
C ILE A 235 -9.52 -3.13 -7.11
N LYS A 236 -10.28 -2.65 -8.10
CA LYS A 236 -10.98 -1.37 -8.04
C LYS A 236 -12.36 -1.49 -8.65
N VAL A 237 -13.36 -1.14 -7.87
CA VAL A 237 -14.77 -1.25 -8.27
C VAL A 237 -15.38 0.13 -8.47
N LYS A 238 -16.15 0.30 -9.53
CA LYS A 238 -17.05 1.43 -9.76
C LYS A 238 -18.49 0.96 -9.60
N LEU A 239 -19.24 1.55 -8.69
CA LEU A 239 -20.67 1.33 -8.57
C LEU A 239 -21.41 2.35 -9.44
N GLU A 240 -22.34 1.88 -10.27
CA GLU A 240 -23.11 2.72 -11.18
C GLU A 240 -24.58 2.80 -10.74
N PRO A 241 -25.16 4.00 -10.61
CA PRO A 241 -26.60 4.16 -10.38
C PRO A 241 -27.43 3.59 -11.54
N ALA A 242 -28.63 3.08 -11.25
CA ALA A 242 -29.52 2.45 -12.24
C ALA A 242 -29.82 3.33 -13.47
N SER A 243 -29.83 4.65 -13.31
CA SER A 243 -30.10 5.61 -14.40
C SER A 243 -28.96 5.75 -15.42
N SER A 244 -27.75 5.27 -15.12
CA SER A 244 -26.62 5.31 -16.05
C SER A 244 -26.58 4.10 -16.99
N LEU A 245 -27.18 2.98 -16.59
CA LEU A 245 -27.26 1.76 -17.41
C LEU A 245 -28.26 1.86 -18.56
N SER A 246 -29.28 2.74 -18.46
CA SER A 246 -30.30 2.94 -19.50
C SER A 246 -29.89 3.89 -20.63
N ARG A 247 -28.72 4.54 -20.55
CA ARG A 247 -28.22 5.49 -21.57
C ARG A 247 -27.14 4.90 -22.49
N ALA A 248 -26.77 3.63 -22.29
CA ALA A 248 -25.72 2.95 -23.05
C ALA A 248 -26.26 1.75 -23.89
N ALA A 249 -27.60 1.63 -24.04
CA ALA A 249 -28.26 0.62 -24.88
C ALA A 249 -28.81 1.25 -26.18
#